data_b16451724da4158f79aee0a15e52e2eb
#
_entry.id   b16451724da4158f79aee0a15e52e2eb
#
_cell.length_a   1.000
_cell.length_b   1.000
_cell.length_c   1.000
_cell.angle_alpha   90.00
_cell.angle_beta   90.00
_cell.angle_gamma   90.00
#
_symmetry.space_group_name_H-M   'P 1'
#
loop_
_entity.id
_entity.type
_entity.pdbx_description
1 polymer ?
#
loop_
_entity_poly.entity_id
_entity_poly.type
_entity_poly.pdbx_seq_one_letter_code
_entity_poly.pdbx_strand_id
1 'polypeptide(L)'
;MGRTFFASGNGEVIAIPDVAQMTVSVVTQGGKNIVSIQSQNTAKANAIIDFLKSQGVESKDIQTQAYNLEPRYTYYNCSSGSTSCPPPTISGYTITQSTQIKIRDFTKIGSIVSGVMQNGANSISQLSFTVDNPSKYEDQARSEAISKAEARAQAIASESGFKLGKLVSVDITVNNQPMPVPFYGTGSLNSAVSPNIEPGSQKVSVTATLKYEIN
;
A
#
# COMPACT_ATOMS: atom_id res chain seq x y z
N MET A 1 -2.37 -44.41 -15.16
CA MET A 1 -2.02 -43.13 -14.54
C MET A 1 -0.51 -43.07 -14.43
N GLY A 2 0.13 -42.11 -15.09
CA GLY A 2 1.58 -41.92 -14.97
C GLY A 2 1.97 -41.57 -13.53
N ARG A 3 3.05 -42.14 -13.01
CA ARG A 3 3.59 -41.77 -11.69
C ARG A 3 4.19 -40.37 -11.82
N THR A 4 3.90 -39.49 -10.87
CA THR A 4 4.41 -38.12 -10.87
C THR A 4 5.10 -37.78 -9.57
N PHE A 5 6.11 -36.92 -9.64
CA PHE A 5 6.89 -36.42 -8.53
C PHE A 5 6.79 -34.87 -8.47
N PHE A 6 6.75 -34.33 -7.28
CA PHE A 6 6.70 -32.88 -7.06
C PHE A 6 7.96 -32.43 -6.31
N ALA A 7 8.50 -31.32 -6.76
CA ALA A 7 9.56 -30.64 -6.03
C ALA A 7 9.23 -29.15 -5.95
N SER A 8 9.43 -28.56 -4.79
CA SER A 8 9.24 -27.13 -4.58
C SER A 8 10.54 -26.44 -4.19
N GLY A 9 10.69 -25.21 -4.64
CA GLY A 9 11.78 -24.31 -4.29
C GLY A 9 11.25 -22.93 -3.91
N ASN A 10 11.93 -22.25 -3.01
CA ASN A 10 11.62 -20.88 -2.58
C ASN A 10 12.72 -19.95 -3.06
N GLY A 11 12.33 -18.89 -3.76
CA GLY A 11 13.20 -17.77 -4.10
C GLY A 11 12.85 -16.56 -3.24
N GLU A 12 13.86 -15.83 -2.80
CA GLU A 12 13.69 -14.68 -1.91
C GLU A 12 14.64 -13.56 -2.35
N VAL A 13 14.08 -12.38 -2.58
CA VAL A 13 14.84 -11.19 -2.94
C VAL A 13 14.49 -10.05 -1.98
N ILE A 14 15.52 -9.35 -1.52
CA ILE A 14 15.33 -8.14 -0.71
C ILE A 14 15.15 -6.95 -1.66
N ALA A 15 14.02 -6.28 -1.55
CA ALA A 15 13.69 -5.08 -2.29
C ALA A 15 13.81 -3.86 -1.36
N ILE A 16 14.52 -2.84 -1.83
CA ILE A 16 14.60 -1.55 -1.14
C ILE A 16 13.47 -0.68 -1.70
N PRO A 17 12.55 -0.16 -0.84
CA PRO A 17 11.51 0.75 -1.27
C PRO A 17 12.07 1.99 -1.95
N ASP A 18 11.45 2.41 -3.05
CA ASP A 18 11.79 3.59 -3.83
C ASP A 18 10.66 4.63 -3.85
N VAL A 19 9.54 4.31 -3.21
CA VAL A 19 8.36 5.19 -3.11
C VAL A 19 7.80 5.16 -1.69
N ALA A 20 7.55 6.34 -1.14
CA ALA A 20 6.72 6.53 0.04
C ALA A 20 5.29 6.90 -0.41
N GLN A 21 4.29 6.27 0.16
CA GLN A 21 2.89 6.44 -0.19
C GLN A 21 2.06 6.81 1.02
N MET A 22 1.18 7.80 0.87
CA MET A 22 0.20 8.18 1.88
C MET A 22 -1.07 8.72 1.22
N THR A 23 -2.18 8.75 1.97
CA THR A 23 -3.42 9.39 1.55
C THR A 23 -3.63 10.65 2.36
N VAL A 24 -3.86 11.75 1.67
CA VAL A 24 -4.17 13.07 2.24
C VAL A 24 -5.64 13.32 2.01
N SER A 25 -6.37 13.73 3.06
CA SER A 25 -7.80 13.99 2.94
C SER A 25 -8.17 15.42 3.39
N VAL A 26 -9.11 15.99 2.65
CA VAL A 26 -9.77 17.24 2.96
C VAL A 26 -11.20 16.93 3.36
N VAL A 27 -11.49 17.05 4.65
CA VAL A 27 -12.84 16.90 5.20
C VAL A 27 -13.41 18.31 5.43
N THR A 28 -14.49 18.63 4.75
CA THR A 28 -15.17 19.93 4.87
C THR A 28 -16.59 19.70 5.34
N GLN A 29 -16.94 20.33 6.45
CA GLN A 29 -18.27 20.27 7.00
C GLN A 29 -18.96 21.64 6.90
N GLY A 30 -20.28 21.62 6.67
CA GLY A 30 -21.07 22.85 6.61
C GLY A 30 -22.55 22.61 6.87
N GLY A 31 -23.36 23.66 6.71
CA GLY A 31 -24.81 23.60 6.82
C GLY A 31 -25.43 22.91 5.60
N LYS A 32 -26.67 23.34 5.25
CA LYS A 32 -27.44 22.69 4.16
C LYS A 32 -27.02 23.14 2.74
N ASN A 33 -26.20 24.18 2.61
CA ASN A 33 -25.76 24.69 1.31
C ASN A 33 -24.58 23.84 0.81
N ILE A 34 -24.90 22.80 0.03
CA ILE A 34 -23.90 21.86 -0.53
C ILE A 34 -22.90 22.58 -1.45
N VAL A 35 -23.36 23.54 -2.28
CA VAL A 35 -22.51 24.27 -3.22
C VAL A 35 -21.39 25.00 -2.51
N SER A 36 -21.69 25.65 -1.39
CA SER A 36 -20.67 26.35 -0.60
C SER A 36 -19.63 25.38 -0.01
N ILE A 37 -20.06 24.24 0.51
CA ILE A 37 -19.17 23.22 1.08
C ILE A 37 -18.28 22.62 -0.01
N GLN A 38 -18.85 22.33 -1.18
CA GLN A 38 -18.13 21.82 -2.33
C GLN A 38 -17.06 22.79 -2.82
N SER A 39 -17.42 24.08 -2.97
CA SER A 39 -16.48 25.11 -3.38
C SER A 39 -15.28 25.20 -2.41
N GLN A 40 -15.53 25.20 -1.11
CA GLN A 40 -14.49 25.24 -0.08
C GLN A 40 -13.60 23.98 -0.11
N ASN A 41 -14.20 22.79 -0.27
CA ASN A 41 -13.47 21.53 -0.34
C ASN A 41 -12.55 21.51 -1.57
N THR A 42 -13.11 21.86 -2.74
CA THR A 42 -12.39 21.92 -4.02
C THR A 42 -11.22 22.90 -3.97
N ALA A 43 -11.43 24.09 -3.39
CA ALA A 43 -10.36 25.09 -3.26
C ALA A 43 -9.18 24.56 -2.45
N LYS A 44 -9.42 23.91 -1.32
CA LYS A 44 -8.39 23.29 -0.48
C LYS A 44 -7.70 22.13 -1.20
N ALA A 45 -8.47 21.24 -1.84
CA ALA A 45 -7.91 20.12 -2.57
C ALA A 45 -7.01 20.59 -3.73
N ASN A 46 -7.41 21.61 -4.46
CA ASN A 46 -6.60 22.19 -5.53
C ASN A 46 -5.32 22.83 -4.97
N ALA A 47 -5.41 23.58 -3.87
CA ALA A 47 -4.23 24.18 -3.22
C ALA A 47 -3.20 23.09 -2.80
N ILE A 48 -3.67 21.95 -2.29
CA ILE A 48 -2.81 20.81 -1.96
C ILE A 48 -2.14 20.26 -3.22
N ILE A 49 -2.89 20.06 -4.30
CA ILE A 49 -2.35 19.52 -5.56
C ILE A 49 -1.31 20.47 -6.15
N ASP A 50 -1.57 21.76 -6.15
CA ASP A 50 -0.64 22.78 -6.66
C ASP A 50 0.63 22.83 -5.81
N PHE A 51 0.49 22.76 -4.48
CA PHE A 51 1.62 22.65 -3.57
C PHE A 51 2.46 21.41 -3.86
N LEU A 52 1.85 20.22 -3.98
CA LEU A 52 2.55 18.96 -4.28
C LEU A 52 3.36 19.06 -5.57
N LYS A 53 2.76 19.63 -6.64
CA LYS A 53 3.46 19.87 -7.91
C LYS A 53 4.63 20.84 -7.75
N SER A 54 4.49 21.88 -6.94
CA SER A 54 5.58 22.82 -6.65
C SER A 54 6.75 22.17 -5.91
N GLN A 55 6.49 21.11 -5.13
CA GLN A 55 7.51 20.29 -4.47
C GLN A 55 8.15 19.25 -5.38
N GLY A 56 7.69 19.14 -6.65
CA GLY A 56 8.22 18.23 -7.65
C GLY A 56 7.55 16.85 -7.65
N VAL A 57 6.38 16.72 -7.00
CA VAL A 57 5.57 15.49 -7.12
C VAL A 57 4.91 15.49 -8.51
N GLU A 58 5.18 14.45 -9.28
CA GLU A 58 4.65 14.35 -10.64
C GLU A 58 3.13 14.08 -10.62
N SER A 59 2.42 14.56 -11.64
CA SER A 59 0.95 14.38 -11.74
C SER A 59 0.51 12.91 -11.75
N LYS A 60 1.33 12.01 -12.27
CA LYS A 60 1.07 10.56 -12.25
C LYS A 60 1.10 9.96 -10.84
N ASP A 61 1.81 10.62 -9.92
CA ASP A 61 1.98 10.20 -8.53
C ASP A 61 0.96 10.86 -7.58
N ILE A 62 0.01 11.63 -8.12
CA ILE A 62 -1.10 12.27 -7.41
C ILE A 62 -2.40 11.70 -7.94
N GLN A 63 -3.14 10.95 -7.12
CA GLN A 63 -4.38 10.30 -7.53
C GLN A 63 -5.51 10.57 -6.55
N THR A 64 -6.59 11.19 -7.03
CA THR A 64 -7.82 11.27 -6.23
C THR A 64 -8.45 9.87 -6.14
N GLN A 65 -8.58 9.35 -4.91
CA GLN A 65 -9.13 8.01 -4.65
C GLN A 65 -10.61 8.01 -4.34
N ALA A 66 -11.06 9.05 -3.61
CA ALA A 66 -12.45 9.12 -3.18
C ALA A 66 -12.93 10.58 -3.12
N TYR A 67 -14.20 10.76 -3.43
CA TYR A 67 -14.94 11.98 -3.21
C TYR A 67 -16.32 11.60 -2.69
N ASN A 68 -16.55 11.83 -1.39
CA ASN A 68 -17.77 11.41 -0.71
C ASN A 68 -18.53 12.65 -0.17
N LEU A 69 -19.85 12.64 -0.37
CA LEU A 69 -20.77 13.61 0.23
C LEU A 69 -21.70 12.84 1.16
N GLU A 70 -21.72 13.20 2.43
CA GLU A 70 -22.52 12.54 3.47
C GLU A 70 -23.40 13.55 4.20
N PRO A 71 -24.71 13.26 4.40
CA PRO A 71 -25.56 14.09 5.22
C PRO A 71 -25.25 13.89 6.70
N ARG A 72 -25.28 15.00 7.45
CA ARG A 72 -25.20 14.97 8.91
C ARG A 72 -26.60 15.15 9.48
N TYR A 73 -26.96 14.30 10.45
CA TYR A 73 -28.26 14.31 11.06
C TYR A 73 -28.22 14.87 12.49
N THR A 74 -29.25 15.63 12.85
CA THR A 74 -29.55 15.93 14.26
C THR A 74 -30.57 14.91 14.76
N TYR A 75 -30.20 14.24 15.86
CA TYR A 75 -31.06 13.31 16.57
C TYR A 75 -31.64 14.00 17.79
N TYR A 76 -32.93 13.77 18.08
CA TYR A 76 -33.59 14.34 19.23
C TYR A 76 -33.55 13.35 20.39
N ASN A 77 -33.15 13.83 21.58
CA ASN A 77 -33.22 13.03 22.79
C ASN A 77 -34.67 13.05 23.31
N CYS A 78 -35.34 11.90 23.20
CA CYS A 78 -36.70 11.75 23.70
C CYS A 78 -36.65 11.06 25.06
N SER A 79 -37.32 11.65 26.08
CA SER A 79 -37.48 11.04 27.39
C SER A 79 -38.35 9.77 27.32
N SER A 80 -38.06 8.77 28.15
CA SER A 80 -38.84 7.54 28.28
C SER A 80 -40.25 7.88 28.76
N GLY A 81 -41.21 8.00 27.84
CA GLY A 81 -42.58 8.44 28.11
C GLY A 81 -43.16 9.37 27.05
N SER A 82 -42.35 9.85 26.10
CA SER A 82 -42.86 10.67 24.99
C SER A 82 -43.50 9.76 23.93
N THR A 83 -44.75 9.99 23.62
CA THR A 83 -45.54 9.21 22.66
C THR A 83 -45.11 9.44 21.19
N SER A 84 -44.25 10.41 20.92
CA SER A 84 -43.76 10.71 19.57
C SER A 84 -42.41 11.39 19.64
N CYS A 85 -41.39 10.69 19.15
CA CYS A 85 -40.07 11.26 18.91
C CYS A 85 -39.98 11.76 17.46
N PRO A 86 -39.59 13.03 17.21
CA PRO A 86 -39.44 13.51 15.84
C PRO A 86 -38.39 12.70 15.08
N PRO A 87 -38.57 12.47 13.78
CA PRO A 87 -37.56 11.82 12.97
C PRO A 87 -36.30 12.67 12.89
N PRO A 88 -35.11 12.03 12.71
CA PRO A 88 -33.85 12.74 12.50
C PRO A 88 -33.96 13.74 11.34
N THR A 89 -33.40 14.92 11.51
CA THR A 89 -33.39 15.94 10.45
C THR A 89 -31.96 16.22 9.98
N ILE A 90 -31.80 16.46 8.67
CA ILE A 90 -30.49 16.84 8.11
C ILE A 90 -30.10 18.22 8.65
N SER A 91 -29.01 18.28 9.38
CA SER A 91 -28.40 19.50 9.92
C SER A 91 -27.37 20.13 8.99
N GLY A 92 -26.80 19.33 8.10
CA GLY A 92 -25.76 19.75 7.15
C GLY A 92 -25.16 18.58 6.38
N TYR A 93 -24.02 18.84 5.76
CA TYR A 93 -23.31 17.85 4.98
C TYR A 93 -21.80 17.88 5.29
N THR A 94 -21.17 16.74 5.06
CA THR A 94 -19.72 16.57 5.10
C THR A 94 -19.26 16.13 3.71
N ILE A 95 -18.25 16.81 3.16
CA ILE A 95 -17.54 16.38 1.96
C ILE A 95 -16.16 15.90 2.39
N THR A 96 -15.80 14.71 1.96
CA THR A 96 -14.45 14.12 2.14
C THR A 96 -13.86 13.83 0.77
N GLN A 97 -12.76 14.52 0.44
CA GLN A 97 -11.96 14.22 -0.73
C GLN A 97 -10.63 13.65 -0.27
N SER A 98 -10.30 12.44 -0.76
CA SER A 98 -9.07 11.72 -0.42
C SER A 98 -8.19 11.62 -1.67
N THR A 99 -6.94 12.01 -1.52
CA THR A 99 -5.92 12.00 -2.58
C THR A 99 -4.73 11.18 -2.10
N GLN A 100 -4.42 10.12 -2.84
CA GLN A 100 -3.20 9.35 -2.65
C GLN A 100 -2.03 10.05 -3.34
N ILE A 101 -0.92 10.09 -2.65
CA ILE A 101 0.32 10.65 -3.18
C ILE A 101 1.46 9.64 -3.03
N LYS A 102 2.33 9.59 -4.04
CA LYS A 102 3.59 8.86 -4.02
C LYS A 102 4.73 9.87 -3.99
N ILE A 103 5.64 9.70 -3.04
CA ILE A 103 6.79 10.57 -2.85
C ILE A 103 8.04 9.73 -3.16
N ARG A 104 8.80 10.14 -4.16
CA ARG A 104 10.03 9.44 -4.59
C ARG A 104 11.29 10.00 -3.92
N ASP A 105 11.26 11.26 -3.53
CA ASP A 105 12.33 11.89 -2.77
C ASP A 105 11.99 11.89 -1.28
N PHE A 106 12.54 10.93 -0.56
CA PHE A 106 12.25 10.73 0.86
C PHE A 106 12.70 11.90 1.74
N THR A 107 13.67 12.69 1.27
CA THR A 107 14.13 13.90 2.00
C THR A 107 13.04 14.98 2.08
N LYS A 108 12.06 14.95 1.17
CA LYS A 108 10.95 15.89 1.11
C LYS A 108 9.72 15.47 1.91
N ILE A 109 9.68 14.25 2.47
CA ILE A 109 8.49 13.74 3.17
C ILE A 109 8.05 14.70 4.27
N GLY A 110 8.96 15.16 5.12
CA GLY A 110 8.63 16.06 6.23
C GLY A 110 8.05 17.40 5.75
N SER A 111 8.64 18.02 4.73
CA SER A 111 8.16 19.28 4.15
C SER A 111 6.80 19.11 3.44
N ILE A 112 6.61 17.98 2.74
CA ILE A 112 5.34 17.65 2.08
C ILE A 112 4.23 17.46 3.10
N VAL A 113 4.46 16.67 4.17
CA VAL A 113 3.47 16.46 5.23
C VAL A 113 3.06 17.78 5.87
N SER A 114 4.02 18.61 6.25
CA SER A 114 3.73 19.93 6.83
C SER A 114 3.00 20.84 5.85
N GLY A 115 3.43 20.87 4.61
CA GLY A 115 2.86 21.76 3.59
C GLY A 115 1.44 21.37 3.19
N VAL A 116 1.10 20.08 3.07
CA VAL A 116 -0.29 19.67 2.76
C VAL A 116 -1.26 20.06 3.87
N MET A 117 -0.83 19.98 5.14
CA MET A 117 -1.63 20.46 6.28
C MET A 117 -1.87 21.96 6.22
N GLN A 118 -0.83 22.75 5.91
CA GLN A 118 -0.94 24.21 5.75
C GLN A 118 -1.86 24.61 4.60
N ASN A 119 -1.93 23.80 3.54
CA ASN A 119 -2.78 24.03 2.37
C ASN A 119 -4.20 23.47 2.52
N GLY A 120 -4.57 22.96 3.71
CA GLY A 120 -5.96 22.66 4.03
C GLY A 120 -6.31 21.17 4.18
N ALA A 121 -5.32 20.27 4.12
CA ALA A 121 -5.51 18.89 4.54
C ALA A 121 -5.78 18.86 6.05
N ASN A 122 -6.68 18.01 6.48
CA ASN A 122 -7.00 17.84 7.90
C ASN A 122 -7.04 16.37 8.34
N SER A 123 -6.67 15.47 7.44
CA SER A 123 -6.43 14.06 7.74
C SER A 123 -5.34 13.52 6.83
N ILE A 124 -4.42 12.74 7.39
CA ILE A 124 -3.36 12.04 6.67
C ILE A 124 -3.35 10.60 7.17
N SER A 125 -3.29 9.64 6.23
CA SER A 125 -3.13 8.23 6.58
C SER A 125 -1.71 7.92 7.06
N GLN A 126 -1.51 6.71 7.53
CA GLN A 126 -0.18 6.18 7.78
C GLN A 126 0.68 6.26 6.51
N LEU A 127 1.93 6.68 6.67
CA LEU A 127 2.96 6.62 5.63
C LEU A 127 3.41 5.17 5.46
N SER A 128 3.42 4.69 4.23
CA SER A 128 3.92 3.35 3.88
C SER A 128 5.01 3.46 2.82
N PHE A 129 5.99 2.59 2.88
CA PHE A 129 7.07 2.49 1.90
C PHE A 129 6.84 1.27 1.03
N THR A 130 7.02 1.42 -0.27
CA THR A 130 6.81 0.35 -1.24
C THR A 130 7.75 0.48 -2.42
N VAL A 131 7.81 -0.56 -3.23
CA VAL A 131 8.52 -0.56 -4.51
C VAL A 131 7.52 -0.24 -5.61
N ASP A 132 7.82 0.77 -6.42
CA ASP A 132 6.91 1.22 -7.50
C ASP A 132 6.78 0.16 -8.60
N ASN A 133 7.85 -0.57 -8.89
CA ASN A 133 7.82 -1.69 -9.84
C ASN A 133 8.33 -2.99 -9.19
N PRO A 134 7.46 -3.77 -8.56
CA PRO A 134 7.83 -5.02 -7.90
C PRO A 134 8.19 -6.14 -8.89
N SER A 135 7.75 -6.06 -10.15
CA SER A 135 7.90 -7.14 -11.14
C SER A 135 9.34 -7.60 -11.30
N LYS A 136 10.30 -6.67 -11.28
CA LYS A 136 11.74 -7.02 -11.39
C LYS A 136 12.21 -7.95 -10.26
N TYR A 137 11.77 -7.68 -9.04
CA TYR A 137 12.11 -8.47 -7.86
C TYR A 137 11.36 -9.80 -7.84
N GLU A 138 10.10 -9.80 -8.30
CA GLU A 138 9.30 -11.01 -8.47
C GLU A 138 9.90 -11.95 -9.51
N ASP A 139 10.38 -11.42 -10.63
CA ASP A 139 11.03 -12.21 -11.68
C ASP A 139 12.35 -12.83 -11.19
N GLN A 140 13.13 -12.08 -10.43
CA GLN A 140 14.36 -12.60 -9.82
C GLN A 140 14.05 -13.71 -8.81
N ALA A 141 13.10 -13.48 -7.91
CA ALA A 141 12.68 -14.47 -6.92
C ALA A 141 12.07 -15.72 -7.59
N ARG A 142 11.32 -15.55 -8.67
CA ARG A 142 10.77 -16.65 -9.48
C ARG A 142 11.86 -17.49 -10.12
N SER A 143 12.86 -16.84 -10.74
CA SER A 143 13.99 -17.55 -11.34
C SER A 143 14.77 -18.36 -10.32
N GLU A 144 15.01 -17.78 -9.15
CA GLU A 144 15.66 -18.47 -8.04
C GLU A 144 14.84 -19.66 -7.52
N ALA A 145 13.50 -19.47 -7.37
CA ALA A 145 12.59 -20.51 -6.91
C ALA A 145 12.57 -21.70 -7.85
N ILE A 146 12.51 -21.46 -9.16
CA ILE A 146 12.52 -22.52 -10.19
C ILE A 146 13.85 -23.27 -10.15
N SER A 147 14.97 -22.55 -10.13
CA SER A 147 16.31 -23.18 -10.08
C SER A 147 16.49 -24.06 -8.85
N LYS A 148 16.03 -23.61 -7.68
CA LYS A 148 16.06 -24.41 -6.44
C LYS A 148 15.12 -25.62 -6.49
N ALA A 149 13.95 -25.48 -7.11
CA ALA A 149 13.02 -26.58 -7.28
C ALA A 149 13.60 -27.67 -8.22
N GLU A 150 14.22 -27.25 -9.33
CA GLU A 150 14.91 -28.16 -10.27
C GLU A 150 16.07 -28.89 -9.61
N ALA A 151 16.94 -28.16 -8.93
CA ALA A 151 18.07 -28.76 -8.21
C ALA A 151 17.60 -29.77 -7.16
N ARG A 152 16.56 -29.43 -6.42
CA ARG A 152 15.96 -30.33 -5.43
C ARG A 152 15.35 -31.57 -6.06
N ALA A 153 14.67 -31.40 -7.21
CA ALA A 153 14.09 -32.54 -7.94
C ALA A 153 15.17 -33.51 -8.39
N GLN A 154 16.28 -33.01 -8.94
CA GLN A 154 17.42 -33.81 -9.39
C GLN A 154 18.09 -34.56 -8.22
N ALA A 155 18.31 -33.87 -7.10
CA ALA A 155 18.92 -34.45 -5.92
C ALA A 155 18.10 -35.63 -5.38
N ILE A 156 16.80 -35.43 -5.17
CA ILE A 156 15.91 -36.46 -4.65
C ILE A 156 15.79 -37.65 -5.61
N ALA A 157 15.70 -37.40 -6.92
CA ALA A 157 15.67 -38.46 -7.91
C ALA A 157 16.92 -39.35 -7.88
N SER A 158 18.08 -38.70 -7.77
CA SER A 158 19.40 -39.40 -7.66
C SER A 158 19.48 -40.23 -6.36
N GLU A 159 19.08 -39.65 -5.22
CA GLU A 159 19.14 -40.33 -3.92
C GLU A 159 18.13 -41.48 -3.82
N SER A 160 16.96 -41.34 -4.45
CA SER A 160 15.87 -42.32 -4.40
C SER A 160 15.95 -43.37 -5.52
N GLY A 161 16.92 -43.25 -6.44
CA GLY A 161 17.16 -44.23 -7.49
C GLY A 161 16.16 -44.24 -8.64
N PHE A 162 15.38 -43.17 -8.84
CA PHE A 162 14.49 -43.03 -9.99
C PHE A 162 14.99 -41.96 -10.96
N LYS A 163 14.48 -41.97 -12.19
CA LYS A 163 14.79 -40.95 -13.21
C LYS A 163 13.64 -39.98 -13.36
N LEU A 164 13.98 -38.69 -13.36
CA LEU A 164 13.01 -37.66 -13.70
C LEU A 164 12.68 -37.76 -15.21
N GLY A 165 11.38 -37.79 -15.48
CA GLY A 165 10.84 -37.72 -16.83
C GLY A 165 10.57 -36.27 -17.25
N LYS A 166 9.55 -36.06 -18.07
CA LYS A 166 9.18 -34.73 -18.56
C LYS A 166 8.58 -33.86 -17.45
N LEU A 167 8.85 -32.54 -17.50
CA LEU A 167 8.15 -31.55 -16.73
C LEU A 167 6.68 -31.48 -17.20
N VAL A 168 5.74 -31.69 -16.29
CA VAL A 168 4.28 -31.76 -16.56
C VAL A 168 3.61 -30.42 -16.27
N SER A 169 3.93 -29.82 -15.12
CA SER A 169 3.41 -28.51 -14.73
C SER A 169 4.41 -27.72 -13.90
N VAL A 170 4.25 -26.40 -13.95
CA VAL A 170 4.95 -25.41 -13.14
C VAL A 170 3.89 -24.56 -12.47
N ASP A 171 3.81 -24.62 -11.15
CA ASP A 171 2.91 -23.80 -10.35
C ASP A 171 3.73 -22.76 -9.59
N ILE A 172 3.41 -21.49 -9.79
CA ILE A 172 4.10 -20.35 -9.18
C ILE A 172 3.16 -19.64 -8.22
N THR A 173 3.56 -19.52 -6.98
CA THR A 173 2.85 -18.74 -5.96
C THR A 173 3.72 -17.58 -5.51
N VAL A 174 3.25 -16.37 -5.72
CA VAL A 174 3.90 -15.15 -5.23
C VAL A 174 3.36 -14.86 -3.84
N ASN A 175 4.23 -14.90 -2.85
CA ASN A 175 3.87 -14.62 -1.46
C ASN A 175 4.12 -13.12 -1.18
N ASN A 176 3.20 -12.26 -1.68
CA ASN A 176 3.27 -10.81 -1.47
C ASN A 176 2.71 -10.44 -0.09
N GLN A 177 3.37 -10.84 0.97
CA GLN A 177 3.23 -10.16 2.24
C GLN A 177 4.46 -9.27 2.42
N PRO A 178 4.33 -7.93 2.32
CA PRO A 178 5.41 -7.05 2.71
C PRO A 178 5.64 -7.24 4.21
N MET A 179 6.56 -8.12 4.58
CA MET A 179 7.07 -8.15 5.94
C MET A 179 8.14 -7.07 6.06
N PRO A 180 7.92 -6.03 6.89
CA PRO A 180 8.99 -5.11 7.24
C PRO A 180 10.11 -5.92 7.91
N VAL A 181 11.28 -5.96 7.30
CA VAL A 181 12.46 -6.54 7.96
C VAL A 181 13.03 -5.42 8.84
N PRO A 182 13.15 -5.62 10.15
CA PRO A 182 13.76 -4.61 11.02
C PRO A 182 15.19 -4.33 10.55
N PHE A 183 15.46 -3.11 10.13
CA PHE A 183 16.82 -2.66 9.87
C PHE A 183 17.44 -2.26 11.20
N TYR A 184 18.39 -3.01 11.71
CA TYR A 184 19.21 -2.63 12.86
C TYR A 184 20.27 -1.63 12.42
N GLY A 185 19.87 -0.37 12.26
CA GLY A 185 20.81 0.74 12.10
C GLY A 185 21.39 1.15 13.45
N THR A 186 22.69 1.09 13.60
CA THR A 186 23.41 1.69 14.75
C THR A 186 23.40 3.22 14.59
N GLY A 187 22.31 3.87 14.98
CA GLY A 187 22.17 5.32 14.95
C GLY A 187 22.68 5.97 16.23
N SER A 188 23.69 6.81 16.12
CA SER A 188 24.17 7.70 17.16
C SER A 188 23.13 8.80 17.46
N LEU A 189 22.73 8.90 18.72
CA LEU A 189 21.83 9.93 19.21
C LEU A 189 22.58 11.27 19.31
N ASN A 190 22.36 12.19 18.39
CA ASN A 190 22.54 13.62 18.67
C ASN A 190 21.84 14.52 17.64
N SER A 191 21.12 15.51 18.14
CA SER A 191 20.54 16.70 17.50
C SER A 191 19.05 16.66 17.18
N ALA A 192 18.35 17.71 17.63
CA ALA A 192 16.97 18.05 17.32
C ALA A 192 16.81 18.27 15.80
N VAL A 193 16.44 17.21 15.10
CA VAL A 193 16.29 17.16 13.63
C VAL A 193 14.93 16.56 13.36
N SER A 194 14.27 17.01 12.28
CA SER A 194 13.10 16.36 11.69
C SER A 194 13.25 14.83 11.76
N PRO A 195 12.20 14.08 12.08
CA PRO A 195 12.30 12.63 12.21
C PRO A 195 12.95 12.02 10.97
N ASN A 196 14.07 11.34 11.19
CA ASN A 196 14.72 10.59 10.11
C ASN A 196 13.80 9.41 9.77
N ILE A 197 13.25 9.42 8.57
CA ILE A 197 12.26 8.42 8.14
C ILE A 197 13.01 7.35 7.34
N GLU A 198 13.23 6.21 7.99
CA GLU A 198 13.93 5.07 7.38
C GLU A 198 12.91 4.14 6.70
N PRO A 199 13.03 3.88 5.38
CA PRO A 199 12.08 3.06 4.62
C PRO A 199 12.16 1.56 4.94
N GLY A 200 13.26 1.09 5.56
CA GLY A 200 13.52 -0.32 5.76
C GLY A 200 13.76 -1.09 4.45
N SER A 201 13.62 -2.41 4.49
CA SER A 201 13.63 -3.27 3.31
C SER A 201 12.41 -4.19 3.31
N GLN A 202 12.00 -4.63 2.13
CA GLN A 202 10.88 -5.56 1.94
C GLN A 202 11.39 -6.87 1.35
N LYS A 203 10.84 -7.99 1.81
CA LYS A 203 11.17 -9.31 1.29
C LYS A 203 10.12 -9.73 0.28
N VAL A 204 10.53 -9.97 -0.95
CA VAL A 204 9.71 -10.57 -2.00
C VAL A 204 10.02 -12.06 -2.02
N SER A 205 9.02 -12.91 -1.83
CA SER A 205 9.16 -14.36 -1.79
C SER A 205 8.26 -15.02 -2.82
N VAL A 206 8.81 -15.97 -3.56
CA VAL A 206 8.12 -16.75 -4.58
C VAL A 206 8.37 -18.23 -4.32
N THR A 207 7.30 -19.04 -4.37
CA THR A 207 7.39 -20.49 -4.32
C THR A 207 7.08 -21.05 -5.70
N ALA A 208 7.99 -21.88 -6.22
CA ALA A 208 7.79 -22.65 -7.43
C ALA A 208 7.61 -24.13 -7.09
N THR A 209 6.55 -24.75 -7.60
CA THR A 209 6.31 -26.20 -7.48
C THR A 209 6.32 -26.80 -8.87
N LEU A 210 7.26 -27.70 -9.10
CA LEU A 210 7.47 -28.41 -10.36
C LEU A 210 6.93 -29.83 -10.24
N LYS A 211 6.18 -30.27 -11.26
CA LYS A 211 5.65 -31.62 -11.36
C LYS A 211 6.33 -32.34 -12.53
N TYR A 212 6.96 -33.48 -12.23
CA TYR A 212 7.63 -34.31 -13.21
C TYR A 212 6.97 -35.66 -13.35
N GLU A 213 7.11 -36.29 -14.51
CA GLU A 213 6.88 -37.71 -14.67
C GLU A 213 8.02 -38.48 -14.00
N ILE A 214 7.75 -39.71 -13.56
CA ILE A 214 8.75 -40.65 -13.05
C ILE A 214 8.88 -41.81 -14.03
N ASN A 215 10.12 -42.08 -14.47
CA ASN A 215 10.50 -43.21 -15.29
C ASN A 215 11.28 -44.27 -14.50
#